data_7827eff9ab8fbc57181012ca6e534845
#
_entry.id   7827eff9ab8fbc57181012ca6e534845
#
_cell.length_a   1.000
_cell.length_b   1.000
_cell.length_c   1.000
_cell.angle_alpha   90.00
_cell.angle_beta   90.00
_cell.angle_gamma   90.00
#
_symmetry.space_group_name_H-M   'P 1'
#
loop_
_entity.id
_entity.type
_entity.pdbx_description
1 polymer ?
#
loop_
_entity_poly.entity_id
_entity_poly.type
_entity_poly.pdbx_seq_one_letter_code
_entity_poly.pdbx_strand_id
1 'polypeptide(L)'
;DELIQNIKNLAEVYSANLKGKIEARTEEMKADDNSHYLIYRVLGISLQEGQLIDQYQNTGRFLYKYAGSFLEEAATLYLNFKFPEGIKTKIENTIGQRPKTFEIDFLNGNDAIEVKWRDATTDGEHITKEHTRVKVIREHSYKPIRVMFYYPQRDQAIRIQETLKTLYAGVEGEY
;
A
#
# COMPACT_ATOMS: atom_id res chain seq x y z
N ASP A 1 -25.55 -11.58 -6.08
CA ASP A 1 -25.09 -10.21 -6.27
C ASP A 1 -23.75 -10.25 -7.01
N GLU A 2 -23.75 -9.77 -8.25
CA GLU A 2 -22.62 -9.85 -9.19
C GLU A 2 -21.34 -9.18 -8.62
N LEU A 3 -21.47 -8.03 -7.96
CA LEU A 3 -20.34 -7.32 -7.35
C LEU A 3 -19.65 -8.17 -6.28
N ILE A 4 -20.41 -8.80 -5.40
CA ILE A 4 -19.86 -9.67 -4.36
C ILE A 4 -19.13 -10.85 -5.00
N GLN A 5 -19.69 -11.44 -6.06
CA GLN A 5 -19.04 -12.54 -6.75
C GLN A 5 -17.73 -12.11 -7.42
N ASN A 6 -17.70 -10.93 -8.03
CA ASN A 6 -16.48 -10.37 -8.62
C ASN A 6 -15.39 -10.13 -7.58
N ILE A 7 -15.74 -9.62 -6.39
CA ILE A 7 -14.78 -9.45 -5.29
C ILE A 7 -14.28 -10.80 -4.77
N LYS A 8 -15.13 -11.81 -4.67
CA LYS A 8 -14.71 -13.18 -4.29
C LYS A 8 -13.75 -13.79 -5.31
N ASN A 9 -14.07 -13.68 -6.60
CA ASN A 9 -13.19 -14.17 -7.67
C ASN A 9 -11.83 -13.44 -7.63
N LEU A 10 -11.82 -12.14 -7.40
CA LEU A 10 -10.59 -11.37 -7.22
C LEU A 10 -9.77 -11.88 -6.03
N ALA A 11 -10.41 -12.17 -4.89
CA ALA A 11 -9.74 -12.73 -3.72
C ALA A 11 -9.10 -14.10 -4.00
N GLU A 12 -9.76 -14.96 -4.76
CA GLU A 12 -9.22 -16.26 -5.18
C GLU A 12 -7.96 -16.09 -6.05
N VAL A 13 -7.98 -15.18 -7.02
CA VAL A 13 -6.82 -14.86 -7.87
C VAL A 13 -5.65 -14.36 -7.03
N TYR A 14 -5.89 -13.41 -6.12
CA TYR A 14 -4.83 -12.89 -5.23
C TYR A 14 -4.28 -13.97 -4.30
N SER A 15 -5.14 -14.83 -3.76
CA SER A 15 -4.74 -15.96 -2.90
C SER A 15 -3.82 -16.94 -3.64
N ALA A 16 -4.20 -17.33 -4.86
CA ALA A 16 -3.38 -18.22 -5.69
C ALA A 16 -2.03 -17.60 -6.06
N ASN A 17 -2.01 -16.32 -6.44
CA ASN A 17 -0.81 -15.59 -6.79
C ASN A 17 0.13 -15.41 -5.59
N LEU A 18 -0.41 -15.07 -4.41
CA LEU A 18 0.35 -14.96 -3.17
C LEU A 18 1.02 -16.29 -2.82
N LYS A 19 0.26 -17.39 -2.86
CA LYS A 19 0.76 -18.73 -2.59
C LYS A 19 1.91 -19.11 -3.54
N GLY A 20 1.73 -18.90 -4.84
CA GLY A 20 2.78 -19.16 -5.85
C GLY A 20 4.04 -18.31 -5.64
N LYS A 21 3.89 -17.04 -5.24
CA LYS A 21 5.05 -16.19 -4.92
C LYS A 21 5.80 -16.64 -3.67
N ILE A 22 5.11 -17.06 -2.63
CA ILE A 22 5.71 -17.60 -1.41
C ILE A 22 6.46 -18.89 -1.72
N GLU A 23 5.85 -19.81 -2.47
CA GLU A 23 6.47 -21.06 -2.87
C GLU A 23 7.74 -20.83 -3.70
N ALA A 24 7.66 -19.99 -4.74
CA ALA A 24 8.82 -19.66 -5.58
C ALA A 24 9.96 -19.03 -4.77
N ARG A 25 9.65 -18.10 -3.85
CA ARG A 25 10.67 -17.49 -3.00
C ARG A 25 11.29 -18.47 -2.02
N THR A 26 10.51 -19.40 -1.49
CA THR A 26 11.02 -20.45 -0.61
C THR A 26 12.02 -21.34 -1.34
N GLU A 27 11.75 -21.69 -2.60
CA GLU A 27 12.71 -22.47 -3.42
C GLU A 27 13.98 -21.68 -3.75
N GLU A 28 13.86 -20.40 -4.10
CA GLU A 28 15.03 -19.51 -4.27
C GLU A 28 15.91 -19.47 -3.02
N MET A 29 15.30 -19.33 -1.83
CA MET A 29 16.01 -19.26 -0.56
C MET A 29 16.72 -20.58 -0.22
N LYS A 30 16.20 -21.73 -0.61
CA LYS A 30 16.88 -23.03 -0.43
C LYS A 30 18.14 -23.16 -1.28
N ALA A 31 18.15 -22.50 -2.44
CA ALA A 31 19.28 -22.51 -3.37
C ALA A 31 20.30 -21.39 -3.10
N ASP A 32 19.99 -20.48 -2.19
CA ASP A 32 20.83 -19.32 -1.90
C ASP A 32 22.01 -19.64 -0.98
N ASP A 33 23.02 -18.77 -1.02
CA ASP A 33 24.16 -18.80 -0.12
C ASP A 33 23.75 -18.46 1.32
N ASN A 34 24.21 -19.28 2.25
CA ASN A 34 23.92 -19.12 3.68
C ASN A 34 24.97 -18.29 4.43
N SER A 35 25.91 -17.63 3.74
CA SER A 35 27.01 -16.89 4.37
C SER A 35 26.54 -15.74 5.26
N HIS A 36 25.42 -15.11 4.93
CA HIS A 36 24.84 -14.05 5.75
C HIS A 36 24.38 -14.51 7.14
N TYR A 37 24.14 -15.81 7.36
CA TYR A 37 23.81 -16.35 8.69
C TYR A 37 24.98 -16.34 9.67
N LEU A 38 26.20 -16.07 9.22
CA LEU A 38 27.35 -15.94 10.12
C LEU A 38 27.15 -14.83 11.15
N ILE A 39 26.62 -13.68 10.73
CA ILE A 39 26.30 -12.57 11.65
C ILE A 39 25.18 -12.94 12.62
N TYR A 40 24.19 -13.70 12.20
CA TYR A 40 23.12 -14.17 13.08
C TYR A 40 23.68 -15.05 14.20
N ARG A 41 24.60 -15.96 13.85
CA ARG A 41 25.27 -16.81 14.84
C ARG A 41 26.12 -16.00 15.85
N VAL A 42 26.80 -14.97 15.39
CA VAL A 42 27.55 -14.07 16.28
C VAL A 42 26.59 -13.39 17.28
N LEU A 43 25.37 -13.10 16.86
CA LEU A 43 24.32 -12.50 17.70
C LEU A 43 23.51 -13.54 18.50
N GLY A 44 23.91 -14.81 18.50
CA GLY A 44 23.26 -15.88 19.26
C GLY A 44 22.05 -16.53 18.58
N ILE A 45 21.80 -16.24 17.31
CA ILE A 45 20.73 -16.87 16.52
C ILE A 45 21.27 -18.11 15.80
N SER A 46 20.62 -19.25 15.97
CA SER A 46 20.98 -20.46 15.27
C SER A 46 20.71 -20.38 13.76
N LEU A 47 21.32 -21.25 12.97
CA LEU A 47 21.07 -21.33 11.53
C LEU A 47 19.56 -21.55 11.23
N GLN A 48 18.93 -22.46 11.95
CA GLN A 48 17.50 -22.77 11.75
C GLN A 48 16.60 -21.57 12.10
N GLU A 49 16.86 -20.90 13.22
CA GLU A 49 16.13 -19.68 13.59
C GLU A 49 16.32 -18.59 12.56
N GLY A 50 17.54 -18.37 12.05
CA GLY A 50 17.83 -17.40 11.00
C GLY A 50 17.05 -17.69 9.72
N GLN A 51 17.01 -18.93 9.28
CA GLN A 51 16.23 -19.36 8.10
C GLN A 51 14.74 -19.12 8.28
N LEU A 52 14.17 -19.42 9.46
CA LEU A 52 12.78 -19.15 9.76
C LEU A 52 12.45 -17.65 9.80
N ILE A 53 13.33 -16.84 10.38
CA ILE A 53 13.18 -15.39 10.41
C ILE A 53 13.13 -14.82 8.99
N ASP A 54 14.06 -15.22 8.14
CA ASP A 54 14.11 -14.77 6.74
C ASP A 54 12.89 -15.23 5.95
N GLN A 55 12.44 -16.46 6.16
CA GLN A 55 11.23 -16.99 5.52
C GLN A 55 9.98 -16.20 5.94
N TYR A 56 9.79 -15.94 7.22
CA TYR A 56 8.66 -15.18 7.72
C TYR A 56 8.70 -13.72 7.29
N GLN A 57 9.87 -13.12 7.23
CA GLN A 57 10.04 -11.74 6.75
C GLN A 57 9.62 -11.62 5.27
N ASN A 58 10.06 -12.55 4.42
CA ASN A 58 9.68 -12.56 3.01
C ASN A 58 8.18 -12.83 2.81
N THR A 59 7.63 -13.81 3.53
CA THR A 59 6.19 -14.11 3.52
C THR A 59 5.37 -12.90 3.96
N GLY A 60 5.77 -12.22 5.03
CA GLY A 60 5.12 -11.01 5.52
C GLY A 60 5.15 -9.87 4.51
N ARG A 61 6.27 -9.65 3.82
CA ARG A 61 6.36 -8.65 2.75
C ARG A 61 5.39 -8.92 1.61
N PHE A 62 5.32 -10.16 1.14
CA PHE A 62 4.38 -10.53 0.09
C PHE A 62 2.93 -10.36 0.56
N LEU A 63 2.61 -10.85 1.74
CA LEU A 63 1.27 -10.71 2.31
C LEU A 63 0.82 -9.24 2.37
N TYR A 64 1.66 -8.35 2.89
CA TYR A 64 1.32 -6.93 2.99
C TYR A 64 1.13 -6.28 1.62
N LYS A 65 1.99 -6.60 0.65
CA LYS A 65 1.85 -6.11 -0.71
C LYS A 65 0.55 -6.58 -1.37
N TYR A 66 0.26 -7.89 -1.31
CA TYR A 66 -0.93 -8.46 -1.94
C TYR A 66 -2.22 -8.03 -1.24
N ALA A 67 -2.22 -7.91 0.09
CA ALA A 67 -3.36 -7.39 0.84
C ALA A 67 -3.68 -5.94 0.44
N GLY A 68 -2.67 -5.08 0.32
CA GLY A 68 -2.85 -3.70 -0.15
C GLY A 68 -3.43 -3.63 -1.55
N SER A 69 -2.83 -4.36 -2.50
CA SER A 69 -3.31 -4.38 -3.89
C SER A 69 -4.71 -4.98 -4.03
N PHE A 70 -5.01 -6.05 -3.29
CA PHE A 70 -6.36 -6.63 -3.27
C PHE A 70 -7.42 -5.63 -2.79
N LEU A 71 -7.16 -4.95 -1.68
CA LEU A 71 -8.12 -3.98 -1.14
C LEU A 71 -8.31 -2.77 -2.05
N GLU A 72 -7.24 -2.29 -2.68
CA GLU A 72 -7.33 -1.22 -3.69
C GLU A 72 -8.22 -1.65 -4.87
N GLU A 73 -8.00 -2.84 -5.44
CA GLU A 73 -8.81 -3.34 -6.55
C GLU A 73 -10.25 -3.63 -6.15
N ALA A 74 -10.48 -4.23 -4.98
CA ALA A 74 -11.82 -4.49 -4.46
C ALA A 74 -12.60 -3.18 -4.21
N ALA A 75 -11.93 -2.17 -3.65
CA ALA A 75 -12.51 -0.84 -3.49
C ALA A 75 -12.84 -0.21 -4.83
N THR A 76 -11.96 -0.35 -5.82
CA THR A 76 -12.18 0.16 -7.18
C THR A 76 -13.39 -0.52 -7.84
N LEU A 77 -13.57 -1.83 -7.69
CA LEU A 77 -14.77 -2.53 -8.17
C LEU A 77 -16.05 -1.96 -7.54
N TYR A 78 -16.03 -1.74 -6.24
CA TYR A 78 -17.16 -1.12 -5.53
C TYR A 78 -17.43 0.32 -6.00
N LEU A 79 -16.39 1.13 -6.12
CA LEU A 79 -16.50 2.52 -6.56
C LEU A 79 -17.00 2.61 -8.01
N ASN A 80 -16.52 1.77 -8.91
CA ASN A 80 -17.01 1.69 -10.29
C ASN A 80 -18.49 1.28 -10.36
N PHE A 81 -18.92 0.39 -9.47
CA PHE A 81 -20.33 0.02 -9.37
C PHE A 81 -21.22 1.22 -8.95
N LYS A 82 -20.73 2.07 -8.06
CA LYS A 82 -21.44 3.27 -7.59
C LYS A 82 -21.30 4.47 -8.51
N PHE A 83 -20.13 4.62 -9.11
CA PHE A 83 -19.73 5.76 -9.94
C PHE A 83 -19.11 5.26 -11.25
N PRO A 84 -19.93 4.84 -12.23
CA PRO A 84 -19.44 4.21 -13.46
C PRO A 84 -18.51 5.07 -14.31
N GLU A 85 -18.58 6.40 -14.15
CA GLU A 85 -17.73 7.37 -14.86
C GLU A 85 -16.34 7.57 -14.21
N GLY A 86 -16.12 6.96 -13.02
CA GLY A 86 -14.85 7.07 -12.31
C GLY A 86 -13.73 6.30 -12.99
N ILE A 87 -12.52 6.84 -12.96
CA ILE A 87 -11.36 6.28 -13.63
C ILE A 87 -10.13 6.27 -12.72
N LYS A 88 -9.25 5.31 -12.93
CA LYS A 88 -7.87 5.36 -12.45
C LYS A 88 -7.04 6.21 -13.40
N THR A 89 -6.28 7.17 -12.90
CA THR A 89 -5.51 8.10 -13.74
C THR A 89 -4.19 8.51 -13.09
N LYS A 90 -3.37 9.22 -13.85
CA LYS A 90 -2.13 9.84 -13.37
C LYS A 90 -2.15 11.33 -13.67
N ILE A 91 -1.65 12.11 -12.75
CA ILE A 91 -1.49 13.55 -12.88
C ILE A 91 0.00 13.92 -12.82
N GLU A 92 0.38 14.96 -13.54
CA GLU A 92 1.74 15.45 -13.56
C GLU A 92 2.10 16.11 -12.21
N ASN A 93 3.32 15.88 -11.74
CA ASN A 93 3.83 16.55 -10.55
C ASN A 93 4.32 17.95 -10.93
N THR A 94 3.52 18.95 -10.61
CA THR A 94 3.78 20.37 -10.92
C THR A 94 4.67 21.07 -9.89
N ILE A 95 4.90 20.46 -8.72
CA ILE A 95 5.62 21.09 -7.60
C ILE A 95 7.05 20.56 -7.49
N GLY A 96 7.25 19.27 -7.74
CA GLY A 96 8.51 18.59 -7.52
C GLY A 96 9.05 17.86 -8.75
N GLN A 97 10.31 17.43 -8.68
CA GLN A 97 10.95 16.70 -9.79
C GLN A 97 10.72 15.18 -9.71
N ARG A 98 10.43 14.64 -8.53
CA ARG A 98 10.25 13.21 -8.30
C ARG A 98 9.15 12.95 -7.26
N PRO A 99 8.21 12.02 -7.55
CA PRO A 99 8.03 11.32 -8.83
C PRO A 99 7.55 12.27 -9.93
N LYS A 100 7.70 11.92 -11.20
CA LYS A 100 7.20 12.75 -12.32
C LYS A 100 5.68 12.86 -12.35
N THR A 101 5.00 11.82 -11.90
CA THR A 101 3.54 11.76 -11.87
C THR A 101 3.07 11.16 -10.55
N PHE A 102 1.86 11.52 -10.13
CA PHE A 102 1.12 10.86 -9.06
C PHE A 102 -0.04 10.07 -9.64
N GLU A 103 -0.22 8.85 -9.18
CA GLU A 103 -1.38 8.03 -9.51
C GLU A 103 -2.54 8.40 -8.58
N ILE A 104 -3.74 8.47 -9.14
CA ILE A 104 -5.01 8.58 -8.44
C ILE A 104 -5.71 7.24 -8.60
N ASP A 105 -5.98 6.55 -7.48
CA ASP A 105 -6.58 5.22 -7.50
C ASP A 105 -7.99 5.25 -8.10
N PHE A 106 -8.75 6.29 -7.79
CA PHE A 106 -10.07 6.52 -8.36
C PHE A 106 -10.40 8.00 -8.43
N LEU A 107 -10.64 8.52 -9.62
CA LEU A 107 -11.09 9.89 -9.86
C LEU A 107 -12.54 9.87 -10.34
N ASN A 108 -13.43 10.50 -9.58
CA ASN A 108 -14.83 10.70 -9.93
C ASN A 108 -15.20 12.18 -9.87
N GLY A 109 -15.44 12.80 -11.03
CA GLY A 109 -15.57 14.26 -11.09
C GLY A 109 -14.31 14.93 -10.54
N ASN A 110 -14.47 15.68 -9.45
CA ASN A 110 -13.35 16.36 -8.78
C ASN A 110 -12.80 15.58 -7.58
N ASP A 111 -13.38 14.45 -7.21
CA ASP A 111 -12.97 13.66 -6.07
C ASP A 111 -11.84 12.70 -6.46
N ALA A 112 -10.64 12.94 -5.94
CA ALA A 112 -9.45 12.12 -6.14
C ALA A 112 -9.24 11.21 -4.93
N ILE A 113 -9.67 9.95 -5.06
CA ILE A 113 -9.70 8.98 -3.97
C ILE A 113 -8.41 8.14 -3.99
N GLU A 114 -7.75 8.07 -2.84
CA GLU A 114 -6.63 7.19 -2.53
C GLU A 114 -7.09 6.14 -1.54
N VAL A 115 -6.85 4.88 -1.85
CA VAL A 115 -7.22 3.76 -0.99
C VAL A 115 -5.97 3.19 -0.33
N LYS A 116 -5.98 3.06 0.98
CA LYS A 116 -4.89 2.46 1.76
C LYS A 116 -5.41 1.39 2.70
N TRP A 117 -4.74 0.24 2.70
CA TRP A 117 -5.03 -0.78 3.70
C TRP A 117 -4.53 -0.35 5.08
N ARG A 118 -3.24 -0.06 5.17
CA ARG A 118 -2.56 0.43 6.37
C ARG A 118 -1.25 1.09 5.97
N ASP A 119 -0.77 2.03 6.77
CA ASP A 119 0.56 2.57 6.58
C ASP A 119 1.60 1.64 7.21
N ALA A 120 2.50 1.14 6.37
CA ALA A 120 3.57 0.24 6.80
C ALA A 120 4.83 0.98 7.24
N THR A 121 5.00 2.23 6.79
CA THR A 121 6.21 3.02 7.02
C THR A 121 5.98 4.15 8.02
N THR A 122 6.99 4.43 8.80
CA THR A 122 7.02 5.46 9.84
C THR A 122 8.08 6.53 9.54
N ASP A 123 8.60 6.59 8.31
CA ASP A 123 9.63 7.53 7.93
C ASP A 123 9.08 8.88 7.45
N GLY A 124 9.86 9.92 7.65
CA GLY A 124 9.50 11.29 7.26
C GLY A 124 9.44 11.48 5.73
N GLU A 125 10.12 10.66 4.95
CA GLU A 125 10.11 10.73 3.48
C GLU A 125 8.72 10.41 2.93
N HIS A 126 8.05 9.42 3.52
CA HIS A 126 6.68 9.08 3.15
C HIS A 126 5.71 10.24 3.38
N ILE A 127 5.80 10.91 4.53
CA ILE A 127 4.97 12.08 4.85
C ILE A 127 5.26 13.24 3.90
N THR A 128 6.54 13.50 3.60
CA THR A 128 6.93 14.56 2.65
C THR A 128 6.38 14.31 1.26
N LYS A 129 6.44 13.06 0.80
CA LYS A 129 5.86 12.66 -0.49
C LYS A 129 4.35 12.85 -0.53
N GLU A 130 3.66 12.48 0.55
CA GLU A 130 2.20 12.64 0.65
C GLU A 130 1.82 14.12 0.73
N HIS A 131 2.58 14.94 1.44
CA HIS A 131 2.40 16.39 1.46
C HIS A 131 2.48 17.02 0.06
N THR A 132 3.47 16.62 -0.74
CA THR A 132 3.56 17.06 -2.13
C THR A 132 2.39 16.58 -2.96
N ARG A 133 2.02 15.30 -2.81
CA ARG A 133 0.94 14.66 -3.55
C ARG A 133 -0.41 15.38 -3.37
N VAL A 134 -0.81 15.68 -2.13
CA VAL A 134 -2.11 16.36 -1.88
C VAL A 134 -2.15 17.77 -2.45
N LYS A 135 -1.03 18.49 -2.44
CA LYS A 135 -0.92 19.82 -3.06
C LYS A 135 -1.04 19.73 -4.58
N VAL A 136 -0.35 18.79 -5.22
CA VAL A 136 -0.44 18.57 -6.68
C VAL A 136 -1.86 18.19 -7.09
N ILE A 137 -2.54 17.33 -6.34
CA ILE A 137 -3.94 17.00 -6.58
C ILE A 137 -4.81 18.26 -6.53
N ARG A 138 -4.57 19.12 -5.56
CA ARG A 138 -5.32 20.38 -5.41
C ARG A 138 -5.04 21.37 -6.55
N GLU A 139 -3.78 21.47 -7.01
CA GLU A 139 -3.43 22.30 -8.16
C GLU A 139 -4.10 21.87 -9.46
N HIS A 140 -4.41 20.57 -9.60
CA HIS A 140 -5.23 20.05 -10.69
C HIS A 140 -6.74 20.27 -10.49
N SER A 141 -7.14 21.06 -9.49
CA SER A 141 -8.54 21.34 -9.14
C SER A 141 -9.32 20.11 -8.63
N TYR A 142 -8.60 19.10 -8.15
CA TYR A 142 -9.21 17.93 -7.53
C TYR A 142 -9.22 18.06 -6.01
N LYS A 143 -10.17 17.37 -5.36
CA LYS A 143 -10.26 17.22 -3.91
C LYS A 143 -9.59 15.90 -3.51
N PRO A 144 -8.47 15.92 -2.76
CA PRO A 144 -7.85 14.70 -2.29
C PRO A 144 -8.69 14.06 -1.17
N ILE A 145 -8.98 12.78 -1.32
CA ILE A 145 -9.73 11.97 -0.34
C ILE A 145 -8.92 10.72 -0.04
N ARG A 146 -8.68 10.45 1.26
CA ARG A 146 -7.96 9.24 1.71
C ARG A 146 -8.91 8.31 2.43
N VAL A 147 -8.97 7.07 1.96
CA VAL A 147 -9.77 5.99 2.56
C VAL A 147 -8.82 4.97 3.20
N MET A 148 -8.95 4.78 4.50
CA MET A 148 -8.17 3.83 5.28
C MET A 148 -9.04 2.65 5.70
N PHE A 149 -8.59 1.41 5.38
CA PHE A 149 -9.26 0.19 5.85
C PHE A 149 -8.86 -0.20 7.28
N TYR A 150 -7.70 0.23 7.73
CA TYR A 150 -7.19 -0.04 9.07
C TYR A 150 -6.64 1.22 9.70
N TYR A 151 -7.16 1.58 10.88
CA TYR A 151 -6.60 2.65 11.69
C TYR A 151 -5.68 2.06 12.76
N PRO A 152 -4.41 2.47 12.81
CA PRO A 152 -3.44 1.88 13.73
C PRO A 152 -3.72 2.22 15.19
N GLN A 153 -3.35 1.31 16.10
CA GLN A 153 -3.52 1.48 17.54
C GLN A 153 -2.22 1.85 18.29
N ARG A 154 -1.07 1.79 17.60
CA ARG A 154 0.24 2.15 18.18
C ARG A 154 0.45 3.66 18.13
N ASP A 155 0.94 4.27 19.22
CA ASP A 155 1.11 5.71 19.37
C ASP A 155 1.87 6.37 18.21
N GLN A 156 2.98 5.78 17.78
CA GLN A 156 3.76 6.32 16.67
C GLN A 156 2.97 6.33 15.36
N ALA A 157 2.24 5.26 15.09
CA ALA A 157 1.42 5.15 13.89
C ALA A 157 0.19 6.08 13.95
N ILE A 158 -0.41 6.27 15.13
CA ILE A 158 -1.48 7.26 15.35
C ILE A 158 -0.98 8.67 15.03
N ARG A 159 0.21 9.06 15.50
CA ARG A 159 0.79 10.39 15.21
C ARG A 159 0.97 10.62 13.72
N ILE A 160 1.36 9.60 12.96
CA ILE A 160 1.47 9.67 11.50
C ILE A 160 0.09 9.91 10.88
N GLN A 161 -0.94 9.18 11.30
CA GLN A 161 -2.30 9.37 10.80
C GLN A 161 -2.83 10.77 11.12
N GLU A 162 -2.58 11.30 12.32
CA GLU A 162 -2.96 12.67 12.67
C GLU A 162 -2.23 13.72 11.80
N THR A 163 -0.97 13.47 11.48
CA THR A 163 -0.21 14.30 10.53
C THR A 163 -0.85 14.26 9.14
N LEU A 164 -1.20 13.08 8.63
CA LEU A 164 -1.87 12.92 7.35
C LEU A 164 -3.24 13.61 7.33
N LYS A 165 -4.05 13.47 8.37
CA LYS A 165 -5.32 14.20 8.52
C LYS A 165 -5.12 15.70 8.39
N THR A 166 -4.10 16.24 9.05
CA THR A 166 -3.76 17.66 8.98
C THR A 166 -3.35 18.08 7.57
N LEU A 167 -2.58 17.24 6.86
CA LEU A 167 -2.20 17.51 5.46
C LEU A 167 -3.42 17.57 4.54
N TYR A 168 -4.34 16.62 4.66
CA TYR A 168 -5.56 16.60 3.85
C TYR A 168 -6.47 17.78 4.18
N ALA A 169 -6.68 18.08 5.46
CA ALA A 169 -7.47 19.25 5.89
C ALA A 169 -6.87 20.56 5.39
N GLY A 170 -5.54 20.70 5.37
CA GLY A 170 -4.84 21.89 4.90
C GLY A 170 -5.01 22.22 3.41
N VAL A 171 -5.51 21.27 2.62
CA VAL A 171 -5.85 21.45 1.18
C VAL A 171 -7.34 21.23 0.91
N GLU A 172 -8.17 21.35 1.93
CA GLU A 172 -9.63 21.12 1.84
C GLU A 172 -9.99 19.70 1.33
N GLY A 173 -9.14 18.73 1.65
CA GLY A 173 -9.37 17.32 1.37
C GLY A 173 -10.11 16.61 2.51
N GLU A 174 -10.28 15.29 2.36
CA GLU A 174 -10.89 14.40 3.36
C GLU A 174 -9.96 13.22 3.70
N TYR A 175 -10.10 12.78 4.97
CA TYR A 175 -9.35 11.62 5.48
C TYR A 175 -10.30 10.73 6.29
#